data_0ca816530b7501cb28dcc806f322c4d6
#
_entry.id   0ca816530b7501cb28dcc806f322c4d6
#
_cell.length_a   1.000
_cell.length_b   1.000
_cell.length_c   1.000
_cell.angle_alpha   90.00
_cell.angle_beta   90.00
_cell.angle_gamma   90.00
#
_symmetry.space_group_name_H-M   'P 1'
#
loop_
_entity.id
_entity.type
_entity.pdbx_description
1 polymer ?
#
loop_
_entity_poly.entity_id
_entity_poly.type
_entity_poly.pdbx_seq_one_letter_code
_entity_poly.pdbx_strand_id
1 'polypeptide(L)'
;MLFRSQRFIDTYFSQFDGKYFTGDGCRRDKDGYYWITGRVDDVIIVSGHNLGTAEIESAFVAHPKVAEAAVVGYPHDIKGNGLYCYVTLNAGETETGELERDLKLWVRKQIGPLATPDLIHFTPGLPKTRSGKIMRRILRKIAANEHGQLGDTTTLADPSVVDSLVDNRKNI
;
A
#
# COMPACT_ATOMS: atom_id res chain seq x y z
N MET A 1 -2.54 12.68 -33.54
CA MET A 1 -2.43 11.92 -32.28
C MET A 1 -3.86 11.78 -31.72
N LEU A 2 -4.54 10.69 -32.06
CA LEU A 2 -5.88 10.42 -31.51
C LEU A 2 -5.69 10.05 -30.04
N PHE A 3 -6.00 10.98 -29.14
CA PHE A 3 -6.16 10.65 -27.73
C PHE A 3 -7.14 9.50 -27.64
N ARG A 4 -6.84 8.52 -26.78
CA ARG A 4 -7.68 7.36 -26.50
C ARG A 4 -8.93 7.81 -25.74
N SER A 5 -9.78 8.62 -26.39
CA SER A 5 -11.01 9.17 -25.80
C SER A 5 -11.93 8.09 -25.24
N GLN A 6 -12.02 6.95 -25.94
CA GLN A 6 -12.82 5.83 -25.45
C GLN A 6 -12.29 5.27 -24.12
N ARG A 7 -10.98 5.03 -23.99
CA ARG A 7 -10.40 4.57 -22.73
C ARG A 7 -10.60 5.58 -21.58
N PHE A 8 -10.56 6.88 -21.90
CA PHE A 8 -10.84 7.92 -20.91
C PHE A 8 -12.30 7.87 -20.43
N ILE A 9 -13.24 7.74 -21.36
CA ILE A 9 -14.66 7.58 -21.05
C ILE A 9 -14.89 6.31 -20.24
N ASP A 10 -14.35 5.18 -20.68
CA ASP A 10 -14.50 3.88 -20.01
C ASP A 10 -13.91 3.90 -18.58
N THR A 11 -12.81 4.62 -18.39
CA THR A 11 -12.14 4.68 -17.08
C THR A 11 -12.85 5.59 -16.10
N TYR A 12 -13.34 6.75 -16.54
CA TYR A 12 -13.77 7.81 -15.62
C TYR A 12 -15.27 8.12 -15.67
N PHE A 13 -16.00 7.68 -16.69
CA PHE A 13 -17.42 8.02 -16.87
C PHE A 13 -18.35 6.83 -17.06
N SER A 14 -17.83 5.60 -17.19
CA SER A 14 -18.67 4.42 -17.40
C SER A 14 -19.34 3.92 -16.12
N GLN A 15 -18.76 4.20 -14.97
CA GLN A 15 -19.21 3.63 -13.70
C GLN A 15 -20.41 4.38 -13.08
N PHE A 16 -20.47 5.69 -13.30
CA PHE A 16 -21.56 6.55 -12.82
C PHE A 16 -21.95 7.54 -13.90
N ASP A 17 -23.20 7.46 -14.35
CA ASP A 17 -23.69 8.31 -15.43
C ASP A 17 -23.60 9.80 -15.08
N GLY A 18 -23.05 10.59 -16.01
CA GLY A 18 -22.84 12.02 -15.87
C GLY A 18 -21.87 12.47 -14.77
N LYS A 19 -21.11 11.54 -14.15
CA LYS A 19 -20.14 11.85 -13.08
C LYS A 19 -18.76 11.34 -13.41
N TYR A 20 -17.76 12.14 -13.02
CA TYR A 20 -16.35 11.75 -13.12
C TYR A 20 -15.98 10.89 -11.90
N PHE A 21 -15.52 9.66 -12.15
CA PHE A 21 -15.06 8.75 -11.12
C PHE A 21 -13.57 8.93 -10.86
N THR A 22 -13.20 9.47 -9.71
CA THR A 22 -11.79 9.71 -9.34
C THR A 22 -11.07 8.44 -8.91
N GLY A 23 -11.81 7.44 -8.44
CA GLY A 23 -11.27 6.22 -7.82
C GLY A 23 -10.80 6.44 -6.39
N ASP A 24 -11.14 7.58 -5.79
CA ASP A 24 -10.78 7.90 -4.40
C ASP A 24 -11.98 7.75 -3.48
N GLY A 25 -11.75 7.16 -2.30
CA GLY A 25 -12.71 7.13 -1.22
C GLY A 25 -12.63 8.41 -0.39
N CYS A 26 -13.75 8.89 0.08
CA CYS A 26 -13.79 10.03 0.99
C CYS A 26 -14.92 9.90 2.02
N ARG A 27 -14.73 10.58 3.15
CA ARG A 27 -15.75 10.77 4.18
C ARG A 27 -16.08 12.27 4.27
N ARG A 28 -17.36 12.60 4.33
CA ARG A 28 -17.80 13.96 4.63
C ARG A 28 -18.13 14.04 6.13
N ASP A 29 -17.58 15.04 6.83
CA ASP A 29 -17.90 15.28 8.23
C ASP A 29 -19.16 16.13 8.41
N LYS A 30 -19.54 16.36 9.69
CA LYS A 30 -20.72 17.15 10.07
C LYS A 30 -20.64 18.62 9.64
N ASP A 31 -19.42 19.16 9.50
CA ASP A 31 -19.18 20.55 9.14
C ASP A 31 -19.08 20.71 7.60
N GLY A 32 -19.18 19.60 6.84
CA GLY A 32 -19.20 19.56 5.39
C GLY A 32 -17.85 19.38 4.72
N TYR A 33 -16.76 19.21 5.47
CA TYR A 33 -15.43 18.97 4.92
C TYR A 33 -15.28 17.53 4.42
N TYR A 34 -14.51 17.36 3.35
CA TYR A 34 -14.20 16.05 2.78
C TYR A 34 -12.80 15.59 3.22
N TRP A 35 -12.75 14.38 3.76
CA TRP A 35 -11.54 13.71 4.18
C TRP A 35 -11.27 12.57 3.20
N ILE A 36 -10.18 12.66 2.45
CA ILE A 36 -9.78 11.59 1.53
C ILE A 36 -9.24 10.43 2.35
N THR A 37 -9.86 9.26 2.20
CA THR A 37 -9.52 8.05 2.96
C THR A 37 -8.62 7.08 2.20
N GLY A 38 -8.31 7.37 0.95
CA GLY A 38 -7.44 6.58 0.08
C GLY A 38 -8.12 6.19 -1.22
N ARG A 39 -7.48 5.27 -1.95
CA ARG A 39 -8.00 4.74 -3.21
C ARG A 39 -9.01 3.61 -2.93
N VAL A 40 -10.07 3.54 -3.72
CA VAL A 40 -11.04 2.42 -3.62
C VAL A 40 -10.46 1.08 -4.06
N ASP A 41 -9.43 1.11 -4.92
CA ASP A 41 -8.71 -0.07 -5.41
C ASP A 41 -7.54 -0.49 -4.49
N ASP A 42 -7.22 0.30 -3.45
CA ASP A 42 -6.23 -0.01 -2.42
C ASP A 42 -6.87 -0.50 -1.10
N VAL A 43 -8.18 -0.72 -1.07
CA VAL A 43 -8.87 -1.32 0.08
C VAL A 43 -8.53 -2.82 0.16
N ILE A 44 -8.13 -3.28 1.35
CA ILE A 44 -7.83 -4.68 1.62
C ILE A 44 -8.98 -5.27 2.44
N ILE A 45 -9.52 -6.40 2.00
CA ILE A 45 -10.56 -7.13 2.74
C ILE A 45 -9.88 -8.17 3.63
N VAL A 46 -9.85 -7.90 4.94
CA VAL A 46 -9.28 -8.80 5.95
C VAL A 46 -10.39 -9.38 6.80
N SER A 47 -10.58 -10.70 6.79
CA SER A 47 -11.65 -11.37 7.54
C SER A 47 -13.04 -10.74 7.31
N GLY A 48 -13.34 -10.33 6.07
CA GLY A 48 -14.61 -9.69 5.70
C GLY A 48 -14.74 -8.19 6.02
N HIS A 49 -13.70 -7.56 6.56
CA HIS A 49 -13.67 -6.13 6.88
C HIS A 49 -12.81 -5.35 5.90
N ASN A 50 -13.31 -4.21 5.43
CA ASN A 50 -12.58 -3.31 4.55
C ASN A 50 -11.59 -2.47 5.35
N LEU A 51 -10.31 -2.56 5.04
CA LEU A 51 -9.23 -1.75 5.61
C LEU A 51 -8.62 -0.85 4.55
N GLY A 52 -8.58 0.45 4.80
CA GLY A 52 -7.89 1.42 3.94
C GLY A 52 -6.37 1.35 4.17
N THR A 53 -5.60 1.17 3.09
CA THR A 53 -4.13 1.11 3.20
C THR A 53 -3.54 2.42 3.71
N ALA A 54 -4.08 3.56 3.28
CA ALA A 54 -3.60 4.89 3.66
C ALA A 54 -3.66 5.14 5.18
N GLU A 55 -4.68 4.62 5.87
CA GLU A 55 -4.81 4.76 7.31
C GLU A 55 -3.71 3.98 8.04
N ILE A 56 -3.44 2.76 7.59
CA ILE A 56 -2.38 1.91 8.16
C ILE A 56 -1.00 2.50 7.88
N GLU A 57 -0.76 2.98 6.65
CA GLU A 57 0.47 3.67 6.26
C GLU A 57 0.71 4.92 7.10
N SER A 58 -0.34 5.71 7.34
CA SER A 58 -0.27 6.90 8.21
C SER A 58 0.09 6.54 9.66
N ALA A 59 -0.48 5.44 10.17
CA ALA A 59 -0.13 4.96 11.51
C ALA A 59 1.35 4.55 11.60
N PHE A 60 1.91 3.88 10.57
CA PHE A 60 3.33 3.56 10.52
C PHE A 60 4.21 4.83 10.51
N VAL A 61 3.90 5.80 9.64
CA VAL A 61 4.68 7.04 9.52
C VAL A 61 4.59 7.92 10.77
N ALA A 62 3.53 7.79 11.57
CA ALA A 62 3.43 8.44 12.87
C ALA A 62 4.39 7.86 13.94
N HIS A 63 5.01 6.70 13.66
CA HIS A 63 6.02 6.13 14.55
C HIS A 63 7.37 6.84 14.34
N PRO A 64 8.09 7.28 15.42
CA PRO A 64 9.28 8.12 15.30
C PRO A 64 10.46 7.48 14.55
N LYS A 65 10.47 6.15 14.39
CA LYS A 65 11.54 5.43 13.69
C LYS A 65 11.24 5.14 12.21
N VAL A 66 10.04 5.46 11.73
CA VAL A 66 9.60 5.14 10.37
C VAL A 66 9.65 6.38 9.48
N ALA A 67 10.33 6.25 8.34
CA ALA A 67 10.38 7.29 7.31
C ALA A 67 9.24 7.16 6.31
N GLU A 68 8.99 5.93 5.82
CA GLU A 68 7.95 5.66 4.83
C GLU A 68 7.35 4.28 5.06
N ALA A 69 6.10 4.11 4.65
CA ALA A 69 5.45 2.80 4.64
C ALA A 69 4.54 2.64 3.41
N ALA A 70 4.42 1.40 2.94
CA ALA A 70 3.44 1.02 1.94
C ALA A 70 2.81 -0.31 2.36
N VAL A 71 1.48 -0.38 2.30
CA VAL A 71 0.71 -1.54 2.74
C VAL A 71 -0.03 -2.14 1.56
N VAL A 72 0.06 -3.46 1.42
CA VAL A 72 -0.66 -4.22 0.39
C VAL A 72 -1.26 -5.49 1.00
N GLY A 73 -2.32 -5.98 0.38
CA GLY A 73 -2.86 -7.30 0.68
C GLY A 73 -2.03 -8.40 0.03
N TYR A 74 -1.93 -9.54 0.71
CA TYR A 74 -1.41 -10.78 0.14
C TYR A 74 -2.35 -11.94 0.48
N PRO A 75 -2.39 -13.01 -0.33
CA PRO A 75 -3.23 -14.19 -0.05
C PRO A 75 -2.92 -14.81 1.31
N HIS A 76 -3.94 -15.01 2.15
CA HIS A 76 -3.81 -15.60 3.48
C HIS A 76 -4.90 -16.65 3.71
N ASP A 77 -4.53 -17.88 4.04
CA ASP A 77 -5.42 -19.04 4.09
C ASP A 77 -6.64 -18.87 5.02
N ILE A 78 -6.49 -18.16 6.13
CA ILE A 78 -7.56 -17.99 7.12
C ILE A 78 -8.32 -16.69 6.94
N LYS A 79 -7.62 -15.59 6.62
CA LYS A 79 -8.19 -14.23 6.59
C LYS A 79 -8.68 -13.81 5.20
N GLY A 80 -8.45 -14.64 4.17
CA GLY A 80 -8.58 -14.27 2.76
C GLY A 80 -7.42 -13.39 2.31
N ASN A 81 -7.22 -12.22 2.93
CA ASN A 81 -6.01 -11.43 2.77
C ASN A 81 -5.36 -11.14 4.12
N GLY A 82 -4.04 -11.18 4.15
CA GLY A 82 -3.19 -10.65 5.21
C GLY A 82 -2.62 -9.28 4.83
N LEU A 83 -2.08 -8.57 5.81
CA LEU A 83 -1.44 -7.28 5.65
C LEU A 83 0.08 -7.45 5.51
N TYR A 84 0.60 -7.16 4.33
CA TYR A 84 2.04 -7.10 4.05
C TYR A 84 2.47 -5.63 4.03
N CYS A 85 3.32 -5.26 4.98
CA CYS A 85 3.74 -3.88 5.20
C CYS A 85 5.22 -3.72 4.85
N TYR A 86 5.52 -2.91 3.85
CA TYR A 86 6.87 -2.50 3.51
C TYR A 86 7.20 -1.22 4.29
N VAL A 87 8.30 -1.22 5.02
CA VAL A 87 8.67 -0.13 5.94
C VAL A 87 10.11 0.30 5.68
N THR A 88 10.28 1.59 5.42
CA THR A 88 11.60 2.23 5.39
C THR A 88 11.82 2.97 6.70
N LEU A 89 12.93 2.70 7.36
CA LEU A 89 13.30 3.31 8.62
C LEU A 89 13.99 4.67 8.43
N ASN A 90 13.95 5.51 9.45
CA ASN A 90 14.73 6.74 9.47
C ASN A 90 16.24 6.44 9.49
N ALA A 91 17.04 7.40 9.02
CA ALA A 91 18.49 7.26 8.99
C ALA A 91 19.04 7.01 10.41
N GLY A 92 19.89 6.00 10.54
CA GLY A 92 20.49 5.59 11.82
C GLY A 92 19.69 4.54 12.59
N GLU A 93 18.46 4.24 12.18
CA GLU A 93 17.68 3.14 12.75
C GLU A 93 18.03 1.81 12.06
N THR A 94 17.96 0.73 12.82
CA THR A 94 18.23 -0.64 12.34
C THR A 94 17.03 -1.55 12.53
N GLU A 95 16.82 -2.46 11.58
CA GLU A 95 15.80 -3.50 11.73
C GLU A 95 16.18 -4.46 12.86
N THR A 96 15.24 -4.69 13.76
CA THR A 96 15.34 -5.68 14.85
C THR A 96 13.99 -6.35 15.06
N GLY A 97 14.01 -7.59 15.58
CA GLY A 97 12.75 -8.28 15.93
C GLY A 97 11.97 -7.58 17.05
N GLU A 98 12.64 -6.75 17.86
CA GLU A 98 11.97 -5.92 18.87
C GLU A 98 11.22 -4.76 18.21
N LEU A 99 11.84 -4.06 17.25
CA LEU A 99 11.20 -3.00 16.50
C LEU A 99 10.02 -3.52 15.66
N GLU A 100 10.15 -4.71 15.06
CA GLU A 100 9.03 -5.32 14.33
C GLU A 100 7.82 -5.55 15.26
N ARG A 101 8.04 -6.10 16.45
CA ARG A 101 6.98 -6.29 17.46
C ARG A 101 6.38 -4.97 17.93
N ASP A 102 7.21 -3.96 18.15
CA ASP A 102 6.79 -2.61 18.56
C ASP A 102 5.89 -1.99 17.49
N LEU A 103 6.30 -2.03 16.23
CA LEU A 103 5.51 -1.51 15.11
C LEU A 103 4.15 -2.24 14.95
N LYS A 104 4.10 -3.56 15.13
CA LYS A 104 2.84 -4.31 15.13
C LYS A 104 1.90 -3.87 16.24
N LEU A 105 2.42 -3.71 17.46
CA LEU A 105 1.66 -3.23 18.61
C LEU A 105 1.23 -1.76 18.43
N TRP A 106 2.10 -0.93 17.87
CA TRP A 106 1.81 0.46 17.58
C TRP A 106 0.61 0.61 16.63
N VAL A 107 0.62 -0.04 15.47
CA VAL A 107 -0.48 -0.01 14.51
C VAL A 107 -1.76 -0.57 15.14
N ARG A 108 -1.66 -1.68 15.87
CA ARG A 108 -2.79 -2.27 16.60
C ARG A 108 -3.42 -1.29 17.59
N LYS A 109 -2.60 -0.50 18.29
CA LYS A 109 -3.07 0.51 19.26
C LYS A 109 -3.72 1.70 18.56
N GLN A 110 -3.17 2.14 17.42
CA GLN A 110 -3.66 3.32 16.71
C GLN A 110 -4.98 3.08 15.97
N ILE A 111 -5.15 1.89 15.35
CA ILE A 111 -6.27 1.60 14.48
C ILE A 111 -7.16 0.50 15.08
N GLY A 112 -6.55 -0.59 15.55
CA GLY A 112 -7.28 -1.73 16.09
C GLY A 112 -6.69 -3.09 15.69
N PRO A 113 -7.21 -4.17 16.27
CA PRO A 113 -6.65 -5.51 16.11
C PRO A 113 -6.68 -6.05 14.67
N LEU A 114 -7.69 -5.68 13.88
CA LEU A 114 -7.81 -6.12 12.49
C LEU A 114 -6.73 -5.53 11.58
N ALA A 115 -6.21 -4.35 11.91
CA ALA A 115 -5.15 -3.68 11.18
C ALA A 115 -3.74 -4.09 11.63
N THR A 116 -3.62 -5.09 12.52
CA THR A 116 -2.31 -5.58 12.95
C THR A 116 -1.58 -6.20 11.76
N PRO A 117 -0.37 -5.72 11.42
CA PRO A 117 0.43 -6.27 10.32
C PRO A 117 0.74 -7.75 10.51
N ASP A 118 0.52 -8.56 9.47
CA ASP A 118 0.95 -9.95 9.47
C ASP A 118 2.45 -10.04 9.23
N LEU A 119 2.91 -9.37 8.17
CA LEU A 119 4.31 -9.31 7.76
C LEU A 119 4.80 -7.87 7.70
N ILE A 120 5.96 -7.61 8.28
CA ILE A 120 6.69 -6.35 8.11
C ILE A 120 7.99 -6.66 7.36
N HIS A 121 8.17 -6.01 6.21
CA HIS A 121 9.36 -6.11 5.40
C HIS A 121 10.11 -4.78 5.46
N PHE A 122 11.19 -4.75 6.20
CA PHE A 122 12.07 -3.60 6.21
C PHE A 122 12.84 -3.51 4.89
N THR A 123 12.87 -2.31 4.33
CA THR A 123 13.50 -2.06 3.03
C THR A 123 14.17 -0.69 3.01
N PRO A 124 15.32 -0.54 2.33
CA PRO A 124 15.99 0.76 2.23
C PRO A 124 15.20 1.78 1.39
N GLY A 125 14.23 1.33 0.59
CA GLY A 125 13.39 2.21 -0.22
C GLY A 125 12.19 1.49 -0.80
N LEU A 126 11.21 2.27 -1.27
CA LEU A 126 10.02 1.78 -1.94
C LEU A 126 10.12 1.98 -3.46
N PRO A 127 9.56 1.09 -4.29
CA PRO A 127 9.56 1.24 -5.73
C PRO A 127 8.67 2.43 -6.12
N LYS A 128 9.30 3.49 -6.62
CA LYS A 128 8.65 4.76 -6.99
C LYS A 128 8.83 5.06 -8.46
N THR A 129 7.84 5.73 -9.04
CA THR A 129 8.00 6.39 -10.32
C THR A 129 8.94 7.59 -10.20
N ARG A 130 9.42 8.11 -11.32
CA ARG A 130 10.24 9.35 -11.36
C ARG A 130 9.52 10.57 -10.74
N SER A 131 8.19 10.55 -10.67
CA SER A 131 7.39 11.58 -9.99
C SER A 131 7.18 11.32 -8.49
N GLY A 132 7.83 10.30 -7.90
CA GLY A 132 7.75 9.95 -6.49
C GLY A 132 6.54 9.10 -6.07
N LYS A 133 5.69 8.68 -7.02
CA LYS A 133 4.52 7.85 -6.72
C LYS A 133 4.93 6.40 -6.48
N ILE A 134 4.53 5.82 -5.35
CA ILE A 134 4.76 4.41 -5.01
C ILE A 134 4.02 3.49 -5.98
N MET A 135 4.71 2.51 -6.52
CA MET A 135 4.18 1.53 -7.46
C MET A 135 3.63 0.31 -6.72
N ARG A 136 2.48 0.49 -6.03
CA ARG A 136 1.82 -0.58 -5.23
C ARG A 136 1.56 -1.85 -6.02
N ARG A 137 1.35 -1.76 -7.33
CA ARG A 137 1.19 -2.92 -8.20
C ARG A 137 2.39 -3.88 -8.10
N ILE A 138 3.61 -3.37 -8.06
CA ILE A 138 4.83 -4.16 -7.91
C ILE A 138 4.87 -4.79 -6.53
N LEU A 139 4.62 -4.01 -5.48
CA LEU A 139 4.59 -4.49 -4.10
C LEU A 139 3.58 -5.62 -3.88
N ARG A 140 2.36 -5.50 -4.45
CA ARG A 140 1.33 -6.56 -4.39
C ARG A 140 1.81 -7.85 -5.03
N LYS A 141 2.46 -7.79 -6.19
CA LYS A 141 2.96 -8.98 -6.88
C LYS A 141 4.10 -9.67 -6.11
N ILE A 142 4.99 -8.89 -5.49
CA ILE A 142 6.04 -9.44 -4.63
C ILE A 142 5.40 -10.10 -3.38
N ALA A 143 4.45 -9.43 -2.75
CA ALA A 143 3.72 -9.96 -1.60
C ALA A 143 2.90 -11.21 -1.92
N ALA A 144 2.42 -11.37 -3.15
CA ALA A 144 1.71 -12.56 -3.62
C ALA A 144 2.64 -13.66 -4.18
N ASN A 145 3.97 -13.51 -4.13
CA ASN A 145 4.95 -14.39 -4.77
C ASN A 145 4.82 -14.49 -6.31
N GLU A 146 4.24 -13.47 -6.95
CA GLU A 146 4.08 -13.36 -8.41
C GLU A 146 5.19 -12.52 -9.06
N HIS A 147 6.39 -12.51 -8.48
CA HIS A 147 7.50 -11.64 -8.88
C HIS A 147 8.07 -11.94 -10.28
N GLY A 148 7.78 -13.10 -10.86
CA GLY A 148 8.12 -13.42 -12.26
C GLY A 148 7.37 -12.61 -13.32
N GLN A 149 6.32 -11.86 -12.95
CA GLN A 149 5.46 -11.08 -13.86
C GLN A 149 5.16 -9.67 -13.32
N LEU A 150 6.19 -8.91 -12.98
CA LEU A 150 6.02 -7.56 -12.42
C LEU A 150 5.38 -6.55 -13.39
N GLY A 151 5.36 -6.85 -14.69
CA GLY A 151 4.84 -5.97 -15.74
C GLY A 151 5.79 -4.82 -16.05
N ASP A 152 5.26 -3.70 -16.56
CA ASP A 152 6.07 -2.56 -16.96
C ASP A 152 6.75 -1.89 -15.76
N THR A 153 8.08 -1.93 -15.75
CA THR A 153 8.96 -1.31 -14.73
C THR A 153 9.74 -0.11 -15.27
N THR A 154 9.53 0.28 -16.53
CA THR A 154 10.31 1.34 -17.22
C THR A 154 10.15 2.73 -16.60
N THR A 155 9.09 2.93 -15.83
CA THR A 155 8.81 4.20 -15.13
C THR A 155 9.43 4.29 -13.74
N LEU A 156 10.09 3.24 -13.26
CA LEU A 156 10.79 3.25 -11.99
C LEU A 156 11.94 4.27 -11.99
N ALA A 157 12.07 4.97 -10.87
CA ALA A 157 13.20 5.87 -10.63
C ALA A 157 14.49 5.07 -10.38
N ASP A 158 14.38 3.98 -9.61
CA ASP A 158 15.46 3.05 -9.31
C ASP A 158 14.95 1.59 -9.40
N PRO A 159 15.31 0.85 -10.45
CA PRO A 159 14.94 -0.55 -10.60
C PRO A 159 15.57 -1.49 -9.57
N SER A 160 16.75 -1.18 -9.01
CA SER A 160 17.48 -2.06 -8.08
C SER A 160 16.72 -2.30 -6.76
N VAL A 161 15.83 -1.37 -6.39
CA VAL A 161 14.94 -1.52 -5.23
C VAL A 161 14.04 -2.75 -5.37
N VAL A 162 13.62 -3.07 -6.60
CA VAL A 162 12.73 -4.22 -6.86
C VAL A 162 13.45 -5.53 -6.62
N ASP A 163 14.69 -5.65 -7.09
CA ASP A 163 15.50 -6.86 -6.88
C ASP A 163 15.71 -7.11 -5.39
N SER A 164 16.07 -6.07 -4.63
CA SER A 164 16.21 -6.16 -3.18
C SER A 164 14.92 -6.60 -2.49
N LEU A 165 13.76 -6.09 -2.92
CA LEU A 165 12.46 -6.47 -2.36
C LEU A 165 12.09 -7.93 -2.67
N VAL A 166 12.45 -8.44 -3.84
CA VAL A 166 12.23 -9.83 -4.23
C VAL A 166 13.10 -10.77 -3.41
N ASP A 167 14.39 -10.44 -3.27
CA ASP A 167 15.37 -11.29 -2.59
C ASP A 167 15.11 -11.38 -1.07
N ASN A 168 14.64 -10.29 -0.46
CA ASN A 168 14.40 -10.21 0.99
C ASN A 168 12.92 -10.38 1.39
N ARG A 169 12.07 -10.91 0.52
CA ARG A 169 10.64 -11.09 0.82
C ARG A 169 10.40 -12.00 2.02
N LYS A 170 9.33 -11.76 2.77
CA LYS A 170 9.04 -12.43 4.06
C LYS A 170 8.06 -13.60 3.95
N ASN A 171 7.42 -13.79 2.81
CA ASN A 171 6.40 -14.83 2.55
C ASN A 171 6.94 -15.98 1.70
N ILE A 172 8.06 -16.53 2.10
CA ILE A 172 8.72 -17.70 1.46
C ILE A 172 8.07 -18.98 1.97
#